data_4dc32b42cdfba57e12e4565008bfa6d2
#
_entry.id   4dc32b42cdfba57e12e4565008bfa6d2
#
_cell.length_a   1.000
_cell.length_b   1.000
_cell.length_c   1.000
_cell.angle_alpha   90.00
_cell.angle_beta   90.00
_cell.angle_gamma   90.00
#
_symmetry.space_group_name_H-M   'P 1'
#
loop_
_entity.id
_entity.type
_entity.pdbx_description
1 polymer ?
#
loop_
_entity_poly.entity_id
_entity_poly.type
_entity_poly.pdbx_seq_one_letter_code
_entity_poly.pdbx_strand_id
1 'polypeptide(L)'
;MKTIVYLIRHSVRFNNKEMIESYKTTQNALLKNEKIVLSVTGEKRAEILSNEEELQNIDVVYTSNCVRTLQTAKYLLEKQHLKANIDERFDERRVGLPNDGEVTDWYVRQYEDENYKTIGGESQADVRNRMYEALQEVIEANKGKRIAIFSHGYAITFLLLKWCKLNNVNNKHKLEISFNGKTIFNQKLNSPEVFKLVLNENNKVENIENIEFA
;
A
#
# COMPACT_ATOMS: atom_id res chain seq x y z
N MET A 1 -12.94 22.31 -5.39
CA MET A 1 -11.66 21.83 -5.99
C MET A 1 -11.52 20.36 -5.66
N LYS A 2 -11.09 19.49 -6.61
CA LYS A 2 -10.97 18.05 -6.36
C LYS A 2 -9.74 17.74 -5.51
N THR A 3 -9.86 16.81 -4.57
CA THR A 3 -8.72 16.23 -3.85
C THR A 3 -8.23 15.00 -4.60
N ILE A 4 -6.93 14.86 -4.77
CA ILE A 4 -6.31 13.71 -5.46
C ILE A 4 -5.42 12.98 -4.48
N VAL A 5 -5.62 11.67 -4.35
CA VAL A 5 -4.80 10.81 -3.48
C VAL A 5 -4.10 9.75 -4.33
N TYR A 6 -2.79 9.65 -4.19
CA TYR A 6 -1.98 8.59 -4.76
C TYR A 6 -1.61 7.59 -3.67
N LEU A 7 -2.14 6.38 -3.77
CA LEU A 7 -1.74 5.25 -2.92
C LEU A 7 -0.57 4.54 -3.60
N ILE A 8 0.61 4.64 -3.03
CA ILE A 8 1.86 4.19 -3.64
C ILE A 8 2.43 3.03 -2.85
N ARG A 9 2.49 1.84 -3.46
CA ARG A 9 3.20 0.71 -2.88
C ARG A 9 4.70 0.98 -2.90
N HIS A 10 5.40 0.62 -1.80
CA HIS A 10 6.85 0.68 -1.75
C HIS A 10 7.52 -0.08 -2.91
N SER A 11 8.70 0.35 -3.30
CA SER A 11 9.52 -0.25 -4.34
C SER A 11 10.10 -1.61 -3.92
N VAL A 12 10.93 -2.22 -4.74
CA VAL A 12 11.46 -3.57 -4.55
C VAL A 12 12.31 -3.65 -3.28
N ARG A 13 11.82 -4.40 -2.30
CA ARG A 13 12.54 -4.62 -1.04
C ARG A 13 13.77 -5.52 -1.22
N PHE A 14 14.75 -5.34 -0.35
CA PHE A 14 15.85 -6.26 -0.22
C PHE A 14 15.34 -7.61 0.29
N ASN A 15 15.65 -8.67 -0.44
CA ASN A 15 15.16 -10.02 -0.15
C ASN A 15 16.35 -10.97 0.00
N ASN A 16 16.94 -11.00 1.18
CA ASN A 16 17.98 -11.97 1.54
C ASN A 16 17.34 -13.11 2.35
N LYS A 17 17.48 -14.35 1.87
CA LYS A 17 16.90 -15.54 2.52
C LYS A 17 17.38 -15.71 3.97
N GLU A 18 18.68 -15.54 4.23
CA GLU A 18 19.26 -15.65 5.58
C GLU A 18 18.70 -14.59 6.53
N MET A 19 18.52 -13.38 6.05
CA MET A 19 17.92 -12.30 6.81
C MET A 19 16.45 -12.59 7.13
N ILE A 20 15.70 -13.15 6.17
CA ILE A 20 14.29 -13.52 6.36
C ILE A 20 14.19 -14.68 7.38
N GLU A 21 15.04 -15.71 7.28
CA GLU A 21 15.07 -16.81 8.25
C GLU A 21 15.41 -16.30 9.66
N SER A 22 16.38 -15.37 9.80
CA SER A 22 16.69 -14.78 11.10
C SER A 22 15.50 -14.01 11.71
N TYR A 23 14.56 -13.55 10.89
CA TYR A 23 13.35 -12.88 11.36
C TYR A 23 12.31 -13.82 11.96
N LYS A 24 12.28 -15.09 11.54
CA LYS A 24 11.33 -16.08 12.06
C LYS A 24 11.62 -16.48 13.51
N THR A 25 12.85 -16.30 13.97
CA THR A 25 13.32 -16.80 15.27
C THR A 25 13.34 -15.76 16.38
N THR A 26 12.95 -14.51 16.14
CA THR A 26 13.08 -13.46 17.15
C THR A 26 11.74 -12.91 17.60
N GLN A 27 11.71 -12.56 18.89
CA GLN A 27 10.55 -12.06 19.63
C GLN A 27 9.93 -10.75 19.08
N ASN A 28 10.54 -10.10 18.09
CA ASN A 28 10.04 -8.84 17.55
C ASN A 28 9.90 -8.82 16.03
N ALA A 29 9.00 -9.68 15.53
CA ALA A 29 8.71 -9.79 14.09
C ALA A 29 8.21 -8.46 13.47
N LEU A 30 7.51 -7.61 14.24
CA LEU A 30 7.03 -6.30 13.79
C LEU A 30 8.20 -5.37 13.49
N LEU A 31 9.10 -5.18 14.46
CA LEU A 31 10.27 -4.30 14.30
C LEU A 31 11.15 -4.71 13.11
N LYS A 32 11.24 -6.02 12.83
CA LYS A 32 11.98 -6.52 11.69
C LYS A 32 11.32 -6.20 10.36
N ASN A 33 10.01 -6.39 10.26
CA ASN A 33 9.27 -6.01 9.06
C ASN A 33 9.41 -4.51 8.77
N GLU A 34 9.39 -3.67 9.80
CA GLU A 34 9.59 -2.23 9.68
C GLU A 34 10.97 -1.87 9.13
N LYS A 35 12.02 -2.59 9.55
CA LYS A 35 13.42 -2.33 9.18
C LYS A 35 13.86 -2.88 7.82
N ILE A 36 13.00 -3.62 7.10
CA ILE A 36 13.34 -4.10 5.75
C ILE A 36 13.54 -2.92 4.81
N VAL A 37 14.74 -2.83 4.24
CA VAL A 37 15.17 -1.79 3.30
C VAL A 37 14.82 -2.13 1.85
N LEU A 38 14.96 -1.16 0.95
CA LEU A 38 14.93 -1.41 -0.49
C LEU A 38 16.20 -2.13 -0.98
N SER A 39 16.08 -2.88 -2.07
CA SER A 39 17.21 -3.36 -2.85
C SER A 39 17.78 -2.24 -3.71
N VAL A 40 18.97 -2.44 -4.27
CA VAL A 40 19.56 -1.49 -5.25
C VAL A 40 18.60 -1.25 -6.43
N THR A 41 17.97 -2.30 -6.94
CA THR A 41 16.93 -2.17 -7.98
C THR A 41 15.73 -1.38 -7.47
N GLY A 42 15.35 -1.58 -6.20
CA GLY A 42 14.25 -0.84 -5.57
C GLY A 42 14.53 0.65 -5.46
N GLU A 43 15.76 1.02 -5.09
CA GLU A 43 16.19 2.42 -5.05
C GLU A 43 16.09 3.09 -6.43
N LYS A 44 16.63 2.43 -7.47
CA LYS A 44 16.56 2.94 -8.86
C LYS A 44 15.11 3.11 -9.34
N ARG A 45 14.24 2.15 -9.04
CA ARG A 45 12.81 2.26 -9.41
C ARG A 45 12.09 3.37 -8.65
N ALA A 46 12.45 3.60 -7.38
CA ALA A 46 11.90 4.70 -6.59
C ALA A 46 12.33 6.07 -7.15
N GLU A 47 13.58 6.18 -7.61
CA GLU A 47 14.09 7.38 -8.28
C GLU A 47 13.35 7.62 -9.61
N ILE A 48 13.18 6.59 -10.46
CA ILE A 48 12.40 6.68 -11.70
C ILE A 48 10.97 7.14 -11.40
N LEU A 49 10.30 6.50 -10.42
CA LEU A 49 8.94 6.88 -10.01
C LEU A 49 8.82 8.37 -9.65
N SER A 50 9.83 8.94 -9.00
CA SER A 50 9.82 10.36 -8.61
C SER A 50 9.87 11.32 -9.81
N ASN A 51 10.22 10.83 -11.00
CA ASN A 51 10.28 11.61 -12.24
C ASN A 51 8.99 11.54 -13.06
N GLU A 52 8.06 10.65 -12.71
CA GLU A 52 6.80 10.49 -13.43
C GLU A 52 5.97 11.79 -13.40
N GLU A 53 5.43 12.17 -14.55
CA GLU A 53 4.68 13.42 -14.72
C GLU A 53 3.45 13.46 -13.81
N GLU A 54 2.77 12.33 -13.67
CA GLU A 54 1.58 12.20 -12.82
C GLU A 54 1.87 12.49 -11.33
N LEU A 55 3.10 12.26 -10.86
CA LEU A 55 3.52 12.48 -9.48
C LEU A 55 4.23 13.83 -9.26
N GLN A 56 4.16 14.75 -10.23
CA GLN A 56 4.65 16.10 -10.01
C GLN A 56 3.60 16.95 -9.28
N ASN A 57 4.05 18.05 -8.64
CA ASN A 57 3.19 18.97 -7.90
C ASN A 57 2.38 18.29 -6.79
N ILE A 58 3.01 17.39 -6.05
CA ILE A 58 2.45 16.84 -4.82
C ILE A 58 2.52 17.93 -3.74
N ASP A 59 1.43 18.13 -3.01
CA ASP A 59 1.36 19.13 -1.95
C ASP A 59 1.76 18.57 -0.59
N VAL A 60 1.45 17.29 -0.34
CA VAL A 60 1.74 16.65 0.95
C VAL A 60 2.00 15.16 0.78
N VAL A 61 2.93 14.66 1.59
CA VAL A 61 3.35 13.25 1.59
C VAL A 61 3.12 12.62 2.95
N TYR A 62 2.50 11.45 2.93
CA TYR A 62 2.40 10.54 4.07
C TYR A 62 3.14 9.25 3.77
N THR A 63 3.69 8.62 4.79
CA THR A 63 4.34 7.32 4.68
C THR A 63 3.93 6.42 5.86
N SER A 64 3.94 5.12 5.63
CA SER A 64 3.97 4.18 6.75
C SER A 64 5.26 4.33 7.56
N ASN A 65 5.32 3.70 8.72
CA ASN A 65 6.49 3.65 9.61
C ASN A 65 7.66 2.79 9.04
N CYS A 66 7.43 2.02 7.99
CA CYS A 66 8.43 1.10 7.45
C CYS A 66 9.54 1.81 6.66
N VAL A 67 10.81 1.40 6.86
CA VAL A 67 11.97 1.99 6.18
C VAL A 67 11.82 1.97 4.66
N ARG A 68 11.31 0.88 4.06
CA ARG A 68 11.13 0.75 2.60
C ARG A 68 10.17 1.75 1.99
N THR A 69 9.14 2.21 2.73
CA THR A 69 8.22 3.26 2.25
C THR A 69 8.87 4.63 2.30
N LEU A 70 9.60 4.93 3.36
CA LEU A 70 10.41 6.16 3.48
C LEU A 70 11.49 6.23 2.39
N GLN A 71 12.20 5.11 2.12
CA GLN A 71 13.17 5.04 1.04
C GLN A 71 12.52 5.21 -0.36
N THR A 72 11.31 4.69 -0.56
CA THR A 72 10.58 4.90 -1.81
C THR A 72 10.17 6.35 -1.98
N ALA A 73 9.78 7.02 -0.90
CA ALA A 73 9.33 8.42 -0.92
C ALA A 73 10.50 9.42 -1.06
N LYS A 74 11.72 9.07 -0.63
CA LYS A 74 12.83 10.03 -0.45
C LYS A 74 13.13 10.85 -1.69
N TYR A 75 13.15 10.23 -2.89
CA TYR A 75 13.47 10.93 -4.14
C TYR A 75 12.40 11.97 -4.51
N LEU A 76 11.13 11.65 -4.30
CA LEU A 76 10.03 12.58 -4.50
C LEU A 76 10.08 13.73 -3.48
N LEU A 77 10.37 13.41 -2.22
CA LEU A 77 10.51 14.41 -1.15
C LEU A 77 11.65 15.37 -1.44
N GLU A 78 12.82 14.86 -1.83
CA GLU A 78 13.99 15.67 -2.18
C GLU A 78 13.73 16.56 -3.38
N LYS A 79 13.16 15.99 -4.46
CA LYS A 79 12.89 16.69 -5.71
C LYS A 79 11.86 17.82 -5.56
N GLN A 80 10.84 17.63 -4.73
CA GLN A 80 9.75 18.59 -4.54
C GLN A 80 9.88 19.39 -3.24
N HIS A 81 11.00 19.24 -2.51
CA HIS A 81 11.29 19.95 -1.25
C HIS A 81 10.19 19.73 -0.18
N LEU A 82 9.65 18.52 -0.11
CA LEU A 82 8.60 18.14 0.82
C LEU A 82 9.15 17.38 2.03
N LYS A 83 8.34 17.29 3.09
CA LYS A 83 8.60 16.45 4.27
C LYS A 83 7.57 15.33 4.35
N ALA A 84 7.98 14.15 4.83
CA ALA A 84 7.06 13.06 5.08
C ALA A 84 6.36 13.24 6.44
N ASN A 85 5.05 13.00 6.45
CA ASN A 85 4.29 12.75 7.66
C ASN A 85 4.23 11.23 7.85
N ILE A 86 4.68 10.72 8.99
CA ILE A 86 4.68 9.29 9.28
C ILE A 86 3.41 8.95 10.05
N ASP A 87 2.67 7.95 9.56
CA ASP A 87 1.50 7.41 10.23
C ASP A 87 1.50 5.88 10.12
N GLU A 88 1.62 5.20 11.25
CA GLU A 88 1.68 3.74 11.35
C GLU A 88 0.38 3.06 10.88
N ARG A 89 -0.72 3.79 10.79
CA ARG A 89 -1.98 3.28 10.24
C ARG A 89 -1.89 2.98 8.74
N PHE A 90 -0.82 3.43 8.04
CA PHE A 90 -0.49 3.06 6.66
C PHE A 90 0.48 1.88 6.56
N ASP A 91 0.81 1.20 7.66
CA ASP A 91 1.69 0.03 7.67
C ASP A 91 1.07 -1.18 6.96
N GLU A 92 1.94 -2.14 6.59
CA GLU A 92 1.51 -3.39 5.99
C GLU A 92 0.67 -4.22 6.97
N ARG A 93 -0.17 -5.07 6.43
CA ARG A 93 -0.92 -6.05 7.21
C ARG A 93 0.01 -6.85 8.13
N ARG A 94 -0.32 -6.95 9.39
CA ARG A 94 0.32 -7.89 10.31
C ARG A 94 -0.15 -9.29 9.97
N VAL A 95 0.78 -10.13 9.53
CA VAL A 95 0.45 -11.51 9.13
C VAL A 95 0.13 -12.38 10.33
N GLY A 96 0.75 -12.11 11.50
CA GLY A 96 0.59 -12.94 12.69
C GLY A 96 1.42 -14.22 12.62
N LEU A 97 1.09 -15.17 13.51
CA LEU A 97 1.73 -16.48 13.55
C LEU A 97 0.92 -17.48 12.71
N PRO A 98 1.58 -18.31 11.89
CA PRO A 98 0.89 -19.39 11.21
C PRO A 98 0.27 -20.35 12.24
N ASN A 99 -0.96 -20.77 12.00
CA ASN A 99 -1.60 -21.81 12.78
C ASN A 99 -1.06 -23.18 12.31
N ASP A 100 -0.93 -24.12 13.23
CA ASP A 100 -0.66 -25.53 12.88
C ASP A 100 -1.76 -26.03 11.93
N GLY A 101 -1.36 -26.50 10.74
CA GLY A 101 -2.29 -26.92 9.70
C GLY A 101 -2.85 -25.79 8.81
N GLU A 102 -2.15 -24.66 8.73
CA GLU A 102 -2.58 -23.52 7.91
C GLU A 102 -2.70 -23.90 6.43
N VAL A 103 -3.79 -23.48 5.86
CA VAL A 103 -4.25 -23.79 4.50
C VAL A 103 -3.27 -23.27 3.45
N THR A 104 -3.03 -24.08 2.44
CA THR A 104 -2.13 -23.75 1.32
C THR A 104 -2.60 -22.56 0.48
N ASP A 105 -3.85 -22.11 0.66
CA ASP A 105 -4.51 -21.03 -0.07
C ASP A 105 -4.74 -19.74 0.76
N TRP A 106 -3.99 -19.56 1.88
CA TRP A 106 -4.17 -18.41 2.77
C TRP A 106 -4.17 -17.05 2.02
N TYR A 107 -3.43 -16.94 0.91
CA TYR A 107 -3.40 -15.73 0.10
C TYR A 107 -4.77 -15.41 -0.50
N VAL A 108 -5.44 -16.40 -1.05
CA VAL A 108 -6.80 -16.25 -1.62
C VAL A 108 -7.79 -15.99 -0.51
N ARG A 109 -7.73 -16.79 0.55
CA ARG A 109 -8.65 -16.73 1.67
C ARG A 109 -8.72 -15.37 2.35
N GLN A 110 -7.59 -14.68 2.54
CA GLN A 110 -7.58 -13.35 3.13
C GLN A 110 -8.28 -12.27 2.30
N TYR A 111 -8.51 -12.52 1.00
CA TYR A 111 -9.29 -11.65 0.12
C TYR A 111 -10.76 -12.04 0.05
N GLU A 112 -11.07 -13.33 0.12
CA GLU A 112 -12.43 -13.85 0.02
C GLU A 112 -13.19 -13.78 1.35
N ASP A 113 -12.48 -13.94 2.47
CA ASP A 113 -13.04 -13.81 3.83
C ASP A 113 -12.43 -12.58 4.53
N GLU A 114 -13.18 -11.49 4.60
CA GLU A 114 -12.71 -10.23 5.16
C GLU A 114 -12.37 -10.30 6.67
N ASN A 115 -12.84 -11.33 7.37
CA ASN A 115 -12.59 -11.54 8.79
C ASN A 115 -11.48 -12.57 9.05
N TYR A 116 -10.97 -13.24 8.01
CA TYR A 116 -9.91 -14.21 8.17
C TYR A 116 -8.62 -13.57 8.66
N LYS A 117 -8.08 -14.11 9.75
CA LYS A 117 -6.78 -13.74 10.30
C LYS A 117 -6.14 -14.89 11.06
N THR A 118 -4.82 -14.86 11.10
CA THR A 118 -4.01 -15.75 11.96
C THR A 118 -3.90 -15.17 13.37
N ILE A 119 -3.43 -15.96 14.32
CA ILE A 119 -3.24 -15.53 15.71
C ILE A 119 -2.28 -14.32 15.77
N GLY A 120 -2.71 -13.23 16.38
CA GLY A 120 -1.93 -11.99 16.47
C GLY A 120 -1.80 -11.21 15.16
N GLY A 121 -2.46 -11.67 14.08
CA GLY A 121 -2.51 -10.98 12.80
C GLY A 121 -3.73 -10.07 12.65
N GLU A 122 -3.79 -9.38 11.53
CA GLU A 122 -4.91 -8.54 11.10
C GLU A 122 -5.69 -9.23 9.99
N SER A 123 -7.01 -9.08 10.01
CA SER A 123 -7.89 -9.42 8.90
C SER A 123 -7.89 -8.32 7.83
N GLN A 124 -8.48 -8.61 6.68
CA GLN A 124 -8.74 -7.59 5.64
C GLN A 124 -9.56 -6.42 6.22
N ALA A 125 -10.60 -6.74 7.02
CA ALA A 125 -11.46 -5.73 7.64
C ALA A 125 -10.68 -4.85 8.65
N ASP A 126 -9.82 -5.45 9.49
CA ASP A 126 -8.99 -4.71 10.45
C ASP A 126 -8.12 -3.67 9.73
N VAL A 127 -7.39 -4.12 8.69
CA VAL A 127 -6.50 -3.24 7.90
C VAL A 127 -7.28 -2.18 7.13
N ARG A 128 -8.37 -2.58 6.46
CA ARG A 128 -9.23 -1.64 5.72
C ARG A 128 -9.76 -0.53 6.60
N ASN A 129 -10.21 -0.86 7.81
CA ASN A 129 -10.78 0.12 8.74
C ASN A 129 -9.73 1.12 9.21
N ARG A 130 -8.55 0.68 9.72
CA ARG A 130 -7.50 1.62 10.16
C ARG A 130 -6.97 2.50 9.03
N MET A 131 -6.78 1.91 7.83
CA MET A 131 -6.34 2.65 6.64
C MET A 131 -7.38 3.71 6.22
N TYR A 132 -8.66 3.33 6.27
CA TYR A 132 -9.75 4.23 5.89
C TYR A 132 -9.90 5.39 6.89
N GLU A 133 -9.83 5.15 8.20
CA GLU A 133 -9.85 6.18 9.23
C GLU A 133 -8.69 7.18 9.02
N ALA A 134 -7.45 6.69 8.88
CA ALA A 134 -6.31 7.53 8.59
C ALA A 134 -6.49 8.35 7.31
N LEU A 135 -6.99 7.72 6.23
CA LEU A 135 -7.23 8.40 4.96
C LEU A 135 -8.28 9.51 5.08
N GLN A 136 -9.36 9.30 5.85
CA GLN A 136 -10.38 10.32 6.07
C GLN A 136 -9.79 11.57 6.76
N GLU A 137 -8.98 11.39 7.80
CA GLU A 137 -8.30 12.47 8.49
C GLU A 137 -7.34 13.23 7.55
N VAL A 138 -6.56 12.49 6.76
CA VAL A 138 -5.63 13.06 5.77
C VAL A 138 -6.38 13.89 4.72
N ILE A 139 -7.48 13.37 4.18
CA ILE A 139 -8.30 14.08 3.18
C ILE A 139 -8.91 15.34 3.80
N GLU A 140 -9.47 15.24 5.01
CA GLU A 140 -10.11 16.39 5.67
C GLU A 140 -9.11 17.53 5.90
N ALA A 141 -7.89 17.20 6.34
CA ALA A 141 -6.82 18.18 6.57
C ALA A 141 -6.22 18.77 5.28
N ASN A 142 -6.47 18.13 4.12
CA ASN A 142 -5.80 18.46 2.87
C ASN A 142 -6.76 18.58 1.67
N LYS A 143 -7.95 19.11 1.88
CA LYS A 143 -8.95 19.30 0.81
C LYS A 143 -8.39 20.12 -0.36
N GLY A 144 -8.67 19.66 -1.56
CA GLY A 144 -8.26 20.31 -2.80
C GLY A 144 -6.79 20.13 -3.17
N LYS A 145 -6.03 19.34 -2.40
CA LYS A 145 -4.60 19.08 -2.61
C LYS A 145 -4.35 17.75 -3.34
N ARG A 146 -3.09 17.59 -3.80
CA ARG A 146 -2.52 16.37 -4.34
C ARG A 146 -1.71 15.69 -3.22
N ILE A 147 -2.14 14.52 -2.79
CA ILE A 147 -1.65 13.80 -1.61
C ILE A 147 -0.98 12.51 -2.06
N ALA A 148 0.27 12.25 -1.69
CA ALA A 148 0.93 10.97 -1.92
C ALA A 148 1.04 10.20 -0.60
N ILE A 149 0.57 8.94 -0.58
CA ILE A 149 0.62 8.05 0.58
C ILE A 149 1.41 6.81 0.20
N PHE A 150 2.61 6.68 0.76
CA PHE A 150 3.48 5.52 0.55
C PHE A 150 3.17 4.43 1.56
N SER A 151 2.71 3.28 1.07
CA SER A 151 2.23 2.17 1.86
C SER A 151 2.63 0.82 1.23
N HIS A 152 1.80 -0.21 1.37
CA HIS A 152 2.14 -1.61 1.09
C HIS A 152 1.07 -2.32 0.28
N GLY A 153 1.42 -3.51 -0.23
CA GLY A 153 0.57 -4.23 -1.16
C GLY A 153 -0.79 -4.62 -0.59
N TYR A 154 -0.82 -5.35 0.53
CA TYR A 154 -2.10 -5.75 1.14
C TYR A 154 -2.86 -4.55 1.71
N ALA A 155 -2.16 -3.63 2.37
CA ALA A 155 -2.78 -2.46 2.96
C ALA A 155 -3.54 -1.64 1.91
N ILE A 156 -2.90 -1.35 0.76
CA ILE A 156 -3.54 -0.60 -0.34
C ILE A 156 -4.69 -1.39 -0.95
N THR A 157 -4.49 -2.66 -1.29
CA THR A 157 -5.56 -3.45 -1.94
C THR A 157 -6.76 -3.65 -1.02
N PHE A 158 -6.56 -3.87 0.27
CA PHE A 158 -7.65 -3.97 1.23
C PHE A 158 -8.40 -2.66 1.39
N LEU A 159 -7.68 -1.52 1.40
CA LEU A 159 -8.32 -0.20 1.40
C LEU A 159 -9.16 0.02 0.14
N LEU A 160 -8.66 -0.35 -1.05
CA LEU A 160 -9.39 -0.21 -2.30
C LEU A 160 -10.71 -0.97 -2.31
N LEU A 161 -10.80 -2.12 -1.61
CA LEU A 161 -12.03 -2.89 -1.46
C LEU A 161 -13.12 -2.18 -0.65
N LYS A 162 -12.85 -0.98 -0.10
CA LYS A 162 -13.90 -0.10 0.45
C LYS A 162 -14.85 0.41 -0.63
N TRP A 163 -14.37 0.59 -1.84
CA TRP A 163 -15.13 1.16 -2.98
C TRP A 163 -15.18 0.23 -4.18
N CYS A 164 -14.23 -0.70 -4.26
CA CYS A 164 -14.04 -1.58 -5.39
C CYS A 164 -14.60 -2.97 -5.12
N LYS A 165 -14.96 -3.66 -6.20
CA LYS A 165 -15.32 -5.08 -6.16
C LYS A 165 -14.11 -5.93 -6.52
N LEU A 166 -13.82 -6.95 -5.71
CA LEU A 166 -12.92 -8.03 -6.08
C LEU A 166 -13.66 -8.96 -7.03
N ASN A 167 -13.18 -9.09 -8.26
CA ASN A 167 -13.76 -9.99 -9.25
C ASN A 167 -13.06 -11.35 -9.25
N ASN A 168 -11.73 -11.36 -9.06
CA ASN A 168 -10.94 -12.58 -9.02
C ASN A 168 -9.68 -12.40 -8.19
N VAL A 169 -9.26 -13.48 -7.53
CA VAL A 169 -7.97 -13.63 -6.86
C VAL A 169 -7.48 -15.06 -7.01
N ASN A 170 -6.18 -15.28 -7.16
CA ASN A 170 -5.62 -16.62 -7.27
C ASN A 170 -4.27 -16.77 -6.55
N ASN A 171 -3.86 -18.02 -6.33
CA ASN A 171 -2.60 -18.38 -5.67
C ASN A 171 -1.33 -17.98 -6.44
N LYS A 172 -1.47 -17.48 -7.67
CA LYS A 172 -0.37 -16.83 -8.41
C LYS A 172 -0.24 -15.33 -8.10
N HIS A 173 -0.95 -14.85 -7.06
CA HIS A 173 -0.99 -13.46 -6.61
C HIS A 173 -1.56 -12.47 -7.64
N LYS A 174 -2.36 -12.94 -8.59
CA LYS A 174 -3.09 -12.09 -9.51
C LYS A 174 -4.40 -11.65 -8.84
N LEU A 175 -4.70 -10.36 -8.95
CA LEU A 175 -5.93 -9.73 -8.48
C LEU A 175 -6.66 -9.10 -9.67
N GLU A 176 -7.97 -9.24 -9.69
CA GLU A 176 -8.83 -8.50 -10.60
C GLU A 176 -9.83 -7.67 -9.77
N ILE A 177 -9.71 -6.34 -9.91
CA ILE A 177 -10.46 -5.36 -9.13
C ILE A 177 -11.19 -4.42 -10.10
N SER A 178 -12.45 -4.13 -9.82
CA SER A 178 -13.25 -3.17 -10.59
C SER A 178 -13.85 -2.07 -9.71
N PHE A 179 -13.96 -0.88 -10.28
CA PHE A 179 -14.65 0.28 -9.71
C PHE A 179 -15.76 0.72 -10.65
N ASN A 180 -16.98 0.86 -10.14
CA ASN A 180 -18.18 1.23 -10.93
C ASN A 180 -18.34 0.37 -12.22
N GLY A 181 -18.07 -0.94 -12.13
CA GLY A 181 -18.21 -1.88 -13.25
C GLY A 181 -17.05 -1.89 -14.25
N LYS A 182 -16.08 -0.99 -14.13
CA LYS A 182 -14.87 -0.95 -14.97
C LYS A 182 -13.73 -1.65 -14.25
N THR A 183 -13.04 -2.59 -14.90
CA THR A 183 -11.80 -3.18 -14.37
C THR A 183 -10.73 -2.10 -14.30
N ILE A 184 -10.18 -1.88 -13.10
CA ILE A 184 -9.11 -0.92 -12.83
C ILE A 184 -7.76 -1.60 -12.62
N PHE A 185 -7.75 -2.90 -12.32
CA PHE A 185 -6.56 -3.68 -12.08
C PHE A 185 -6.81 -5.15 -12.40
N ASN A 186 -5.93 -5.82 -13.16
CA ASN A 186 -6.06 -7.24 -13.52
C ASN A 186 -4.69 -7.92 -13.69
N GLN A 187 -3.85 -7.82 -12.65
CA GLN A 187 -2.50 -8.37 -12.69
C GLN A 187 -1.95 -8.64 -11.28
N LYS A 188 -0.67 -8.97 -11.19
CA LYS A 188 0.08 -8.93 -9.92
C LYS A 188 0.49 -7.49 -9.63
N LEU A 189 0.50 -7.15 -8.35
CA LEU A 189 1.03 -5.85 -7.92
C LEU A 189 2.52 -5.73 -8.24
N ASN A 190 2.88 -4.69 -8.94
CA ASN A 190 4.27 -4.28 -9.17
C ASN A 190 4.89 -3.65 -7.89
N SER A 191 6.19 -3.38 -7.93
CA SER A 191 6.90 -2.65 -6.91
C SER A 191 7.85 -1.64 -7.56
N PRO A 192 7.51 -0.35 -7.57
CA PRO A 192 6.29 0.27 -7.01
C PRO A 192 5.02 -0.03 -7.81
N GLU A 193 3.85 0.27 -7.22
CA GLU A 193 2.54 0.27 -7.86
C GLU A 193 1.77 1.50 -7.38
N VAL A 194 1.00 2.15 -8.25
CA VAL A 194 0.29 3.38 -7.90
C VAL A 194 -1.18 3.30 -8.26
N PHE A 195 -2.03 3.63 -7.30
CA PHE A 195 -3.46 3.85 -7.51
C PHE A 195 -3.81 5.31 -7.22
N LYS A 196 -4.52 5.94 -8.15
CA LYS A 196 -4.99 7.32 -8.02
C LYS A 196 -6.47 7.32 -7.68
N LEU A 197 -6.82 8.02 -6.63
CA LEU A 197 -8.19 8.29 -6.22
C LEU A 197 -8.49 9.77 -6.48
N VAL A 198 -9.60 10.04 -7.13
CA VAL A 198 -10.11 11.40 -7.34
C VAL A 198 -11.36 11.58 -6.50
N LEU A 199 -11.33 12.58 -5.61
CA LEU A 199 -12.45 12.89 -4.72
C LEU A 199 -13.05 14.26 -5.05
N ASN A 200 -14.38 14.34 -4.91
CA ASN A 200 -15.08 15.62 -5.03
C ASN A 200 -14.98 16.46 -3.75
N GLU A 201 -15.58 17.61 -3.76
CA GLU A 201 -15.62 18.57 -2.65
C GLU A 201 -16.28 18.05 -1.36
N ASN A 202 -17.09 17.01 -1.48
CA ASN A 202 -17.73 16.31 -0.35
C ASN A 202 -16.91 15.08 0.11
N ASN A 203 -15.65 14.97 -0.29
CA ASN A 203 -14.75 13.83 0.01
C ASN A 203 -15.26 12.48 -0.51
N LYS A 204 -16.18 12.46 -1.47
CA LYS A 204 -16.65 11.22 -2.11
C LYS A 204 -15.72 10.85 -3.25
N VAL A 205 -15.27 9.59 -3.27
CA VAL A 205 -14.46 9.03 -4.36
C VAL A 205 -15.31 8.96 -5.64
N GLU A 206 -14.87 9.64 -6.68
CA GLU A 206 -15.52 9.67 -8.01
C GLU A 206 -14.81 8.80 -9.03
N ASN A 207 -13.49 8.65 -8.90
CA ASN A 207 -12.69 7.80 -9.79
C ASN A 207 -11.58 7.11 -9.03
N ILE A 208 -11.28 5.89 -9.45
CA ILE A 208 -10.10 5.11 -9.03
C ILE A 208 -9.48 4.55 -10.30
N GLU A 209 -8.19 4.71 -10.44
CA GLU A 209 -7.42 4.17 -11.57
C GLU A 209 -6.06 3.67 -11.11
N ASN A 210 -5.56 2.62 -11.75
CA ASN A 210 -4.18 2.21 -11.63
C ASN A 210 -3.35 3.03 -12.62
N ILE A 211 -2.25 3.63 -12.16
CA ILE A 211 -1.34 4.41 -13.01
C ILE A 211 -0.23 3.48 -13.46
N GLU A 212 -0.18 3.22 -14.76
CA GLU A 212 0.91 2.46 -15.38
C GLU A 212 2.03 3.43 -15.73
N PHE A 213 3.24 3.09 -15.36
CA PHE A 213 4.47 3.80 -15.69
C PHE A 213 5.29 2.99 -16.69
N ALA A 214 5.97 3.68 -17.60
CA ALA A 214 6.79 3.09 -18.65
C ALA A 214 8.05 2.37 -18.12
#